data_f99a3db69ff06ce812afdc1d507d88b4
#
_entry.id   f99a3db69ff06ce812afdc1d507d88b4
#
_cell.length_a   1.000
_cell.length_b   1.000
_cell.length_c   1.000
_cell.angle_alpha   90.00
_cell.angle_beta   90.00
_cell.angle_gamma   90.00
#
_symmetry.space_group_name_H-M   'P 1'
#
loop_
_entity.id
_entity.type
_entity.pdbx_description
1 polymer ?
#
loop_
_entity_poly.entity_id
_entity_poly.type
_entity_poly.pdbx_seq_one_letter_code
_entity_poly.pdbx_strand_id
1 'polypeptide(L)'
;MVCDDADLENVAKWVLLSAFSNAGQRCASASRIIVFDSVYDQFRCMLIERIKKLRVGPTNDDDFGPVINEEQLAFMLNAIERARQNGAVFLTGGYRLTGQEHRDGFYMAPTLIENVDPQDEISTTELFGPITCLYKVKDFADALALANNSRYGLTACIHTRSLQRAIQFTQKVQTGVAVVNAGTYVSEPTCHLVV
;
A
#
# COMPACT_ATOMS: atom_id res chain seq x y z
N MET A 1 -0.19 -0.88 -9.09
CA MET A 1 0.43 -1.85 -10.01
C MET A 1 1.76 -1.29 -10.52
N VAL A 2 2.83 -2.10 -10.47
CA VAL A 2 4.19 -1.71 -10.85
C VAL A 2 4.65 -2.61 -12.00
N CYS A 3 4.79 -2.04 -13.19
CA CYS A 3 5.23 -2.77 -14.38
C CYS A 3 6.77 -2.85 -14.47
N ASP A 4 7.25 -3.75 -15.32
CA ASP A 4 8.68 -3.98 -15.56
C ASP A 4 9.44 -2.79 -16.16
N ASP A 5 8.72 -1.89 -16.83
CA ASP A 5 9.24 -0.68 -17.45
C ASP A 5 9.11 0.58 -16.57
N ALA A 6 8.63 0.44 -15.33
CA ALA A 6 8.42 1.55 -14.41
C ALA A 6 9.74 2.14 -13.88
N ASP A 7 9.73 3.42 -13.53
CA ASP A 7 10.80 4.05 -12.76
C ASP A 7 10.67 3.67 -11.29
N LEU A 8 11.37 2.61 -10.87
CA LEU A 8 11.23 2.05 -9.52
C LEU A 8 11.58 3.03 -8.40
N GLU A 9 12.51 3.96 -8.63
CA GLU A 9 12.87 5.00 -7.67
C GLU A 9 11.71 5.95 -7.41
N ASN A 10 11.06 6.39 -8.47
CA ASN A 10 9.88 7.25 -8.37
C ASN A 10 8.66 6.48 -7.83
N VAL A 11 8.48 5.24 -8.27
CA VAL A 11 7.39 4.37 -7.76
C VAL A 11 7.50 4.18 -6.25
N ALA A 12 8.70 3.91 -5.73
CA ALA A 12 8.88 3.71 -4.30
C ALA A 12 8.48 4.95 -3.48
N LYS A 13 8.76 6.17 -3.98
CA LYS A 13 8.30 7.42 -3.33
C LYS A 13 6.77 7.47 -3.27
N TRP A 14 6.10 7.20 -4.40
CA TRP A 14 4.64 7.21 -4.46
C TRP A 14 4.00 6.13 -3.59
N VAL A 15 4.60 4.94 -3.53
CA VAL A 15 4.12 3.85 -2.67
C VAL A 15 4.21 4.23 -1.20
N LEU A 16 5.34 4.79 -0.75
CA LEU A 16 5.51 5.21 0.64
C LEU A 16 4.46 6.26 1.03
N LEU A 17 4.28 7.28 0.20
CA LEU A 17 3.28 8.32 0.43
C LEU A 17 1.86 7.75 0.39
N SER A 18 1.54 6.87 -0.54
CA SER A 18 0.21 6.29 -0.69
C SER A 18 -0.15 5.32 0.44
N ALA A 19 0.82 4.53 0.93
CA ALA A 19 0.56 3.51 1.93
C ALA A 19 0.68 4.04 3.38
N PHE A 20 1.59 4.99 3.64
CA PHE A 20 1.98 5.33 5.00
C PHE A 20 1.69 6.77 5.42
N SER A 21 1.53 7.71 4.48
CA SER A 21 1.16 9.08 4.88
C SER A 21 -0.15 9.10 5.67
N ASN A 22 -0.22 9.95 6.69
CA ASN A 22 -1.33 9.97 7.65
C ASN A 22 -1.57 8.60 8.33
N ALA A 23 -0.51 7.84 8.58
CA ALA A 23 -0.58 6.48 9.14
C ALA A 23 -1.48 5.52 8.31
N GLY A 24 -1.56 5.70 6.99
CA GLY A 24 -2.44 4.89 6.13
C GLY A 24 -3.94 5.11 6.36
N GLN A 25 -4.34 6.12 7.12
CA GLN A 25 -5.72 6.42 7.47
C GLN A 25 -6.39 7.32 6.44
N ARG A 26 -6.47 6.82 5.20
CA ARG A 26 -7.18 7.47 4.08
C ARG A 26 -7.90 6.41 3.26
N CYS A 27 -9.08 6.72 2.77
CA CYS A 27 -9.84 5.84 1.86
C CYS A 27 -9.09 5.54 0.54
N ALA A 28 -8.15 6.41 0.15
CA ALA A 28 -7.29 6.23 -1.02
C ALA A 28 -5.90 5.68 -0.68
N SER A 29 -5.69 5.16 0.54
CA SER A 29 -4.41 4.55 0.91
C SER A 29 -4.16 3.24 0.14
N ALA A 30 -2.89 3.03 -0.26
CA ALA A 30 -2.50 1.86 -1.04
C ALA A 30 -2.33 0.64 -0.12
N SER A 31 -3.34 -0.18 0.00
CA SER A 31 -3.32 -1.42 0.78
C SER A 31 -2.69 -2.61 0.04
N ARG A 32 -2.62 -2.56 -1.29
CA ARG A 32 -2.16 -3.66 -2.15
C ARG A 32 -1.18 -3.15 -3.20
N ILE A 33 0.06 -3.61 -3.14
CA ILE A 33 1.13 -3.27 -4.08
C ILE A 33 1.38 -4.48 -4.98
N ILE A 34 1.01 -4.39 -6.24
CA ILE A 34 1.07 -5.49 -7.21
C ILE A 34 2.25 -5.24 -8.14
N VAL A 35 3.24 -6.13 -8.16
CA VAL A 35 4.53 -5.93 -8.80
C VAL A 35 4.83 -7.06 -9.77
N PHE A 36 5.28 -6.72 -10.99
CA PHE A 36 5.71 -7.72 -11.96
C PHE A 36 6.94 -8.49 -11.47
N ASP A 37 6.95 -9.79 -11.71
CA ASP A 37 7.98 -10.73 -11.27
C ASP A 37 9.41 -10.26 -11.64
N SER A 38 9.60 -9.76 -12.86
CA SER A 38 10.90 -9.31 -13.37
C SER A 38 11.56 -8.18 -12.58
N VAL A 39 10.78 -7.39 -11.83
CA VAL A 39 11.27 -6.27 -11.01
C VAL A 39 10.96 -6.43 -9.52
N TYR A 40 10.31 -7.53 -9.17
CA TYR A 40 9.80 -7.76 -7.80
C TYR A 40 10.91 -7.72 -6.75
N ASP A 41 11.95 -8.52 -6.91
CA ASP A 41 12.98 -8.65 -5.88
C ASP A 41 13.76 -7.35 -5.67
N GLN A 42 14.07 -6.64 -6.76
CA GLN A 42 14.70 -5.32 -6.69
C GLN A 42 13.80 -4.31 -5.98
N PHE A 43 12.53 -4.25 -6.35
CA PHE A 43 11.57 -3.31 -5.79
C PHE A 43 11.27 -3.62 -4.32
N ARG A 44 11.13 -4.90 -3.98
CA ARG A 44 10.96 -5.39 -2.61
C ARG A 44 12.09 -4.94 -1.68
N CYS A 45 13.34 -5.15 -2.07
CA CYS A 45 14.50 -4.70 -1.31
C CYS A 45 14.49 -3.19 -1.11
N MET A 46 14.24 -2.42 -2.17
CA MET A 46 14.15 -0.97 -2.13
C MET A 46 13.05 -0.47 -1.17
N LEU A 47 11.85 -1.09 -1.21
CA LEU A 47 10.77 -0.73 -0.30
C LEU A 47 11.13 -1.00 1.16
N ILE A 48 11.70 -2.16 1.47
CA ILE A 48 12.12 -2.51 2.83
C ILE A 48 13.10 -1.48 3.38
N GLU A 49 14.12 -1.10 2.61
CA GLU A 49 15.12 -0.12 3.02
C GLU A 49 14.52 1.26 3.28
N ARG A 50 13.57 1.68 2.46
CA ARG A 50 12.91 2.98 2.59
C ARG A 50 11.90 3.01 3.73
N ILE A 51 11.11 1.96 3.90
CA ILE A 51 10.15 1.84 5.00
C ILE A 51 10.86 1.87 6.35
N LYS A 52 12.02 1.21 6.48
CA LYS A 52 12.85 1.24 7.71
C LYS A 52 13.37 2.63 8.08
N LYS A 53 13.41 3.56 7.15
CA LYS A 53 13.85 4.95 7.38
C LYS A 53 12.70 5.88 7.77
N LEU A 54 11.45 5.43 7.67
CA LEU A 54 10.30 6.23 8.06
C LEU A 54 10.32 6.46 9.58
N ARG A 55 10.16 7.71 9.95
CA ARG A 55 10.05 8.13 11.35
C ARG A 55 8.58 8.21 11.71
N VAL A 56 8.23 7.54 12.81
CA VAL A 56 6.86 7.53 13.34
C VAL A 56 6.89 8.20 14.70
N GLY A 57 6.14 9.27 14.87
CA GLY A 57 6.18 10.00 16.13
C GLY A 57 5.18 11.15 16.23
N PRO A 58 5.23 11.93 17.31
CA PRO A 58 4.26 12.97 17.62
C PRO A 58 4.55 14.33 16.98
N THR A 59 5.65 14.49 16.28
CA THR A 59 6.12 15.80 15.80
C THR A 59 5.86 16.00 14.31
N ASN A 60 5.92 17.25 13.85
CA ASN A 60 5.81 17.58 12.43
C ASN A 60 7.03 17.16 11.60
N ASP A 61 8.13 16.79 12.25
CA ASP A 61 9.34 16.27 11.60
C ASP A 61 9.26 14.76 11.33
N ASP A 62 8.23 14.08 11.87
CA ASP A 62 7.98 12.66 11.65
C ASP A 62 7.18 12.45 10.35
N ASP A 63 7.38 11.31 9.69
CA ASP A 63 6.73 11.01 8.41
C ASP A 63 5.22 10.75 8.60
N PHE A 64 4.83 10.21 9.76
CA PHE A 64 3.42 10.10 10.16
C PHE A 64 3.27 9.89 11.68
N GLY A 65 2.05 10.19 12.16
CA GLY A 65 1.67 10.14 13.57
C GLY A 65 0.97 8.84 13.98
N PRO A 66 0.19 8.89 15.09
CA PRO A 66 -0.52 7.73 15.61
C PRO A 66 -1.75 7.37 14.77
N VAL A 67 -2.27 6.17 14.97
CA VAL A 67 -3.64 5.81 14.57
C VAL A 67 -4.65 6.43 15.53
N ILE A 68 -5.90 6.52 15.10
CA ILE A 68 -6.93 7.35 15.73
C ILE A 68 -7.21 6.99 17.20
N ASN A 69 -7.21 5.71 17.54
CA ASN A 69 -7.52 5.23 18.91
C ASN A 69 -7.00 3.82 19.17
N GLU A 70 -7.13 3.35 20.40
CA GLU A 70 -6.68 2.04 20.85
C GLU A 70 -7.48 0.89 20.21
N GLU A 71 -8.78 1.07 20.03
CA GLU A 71 -9.65 0.07 19.41
C GLU A 71 -9.21 -0.23 17.97
N GLN A 72 -8.92 0.83 17.21
CA GLN A 72 -8.42 0.71 15.84
C GLN A 72 -7.03 0.05 15.78
N LEU A 73 -6.12 0.40 16.71
CA LEU A 73 -4.83 -0.26 16.82
C LEU A 73 -5.00 -1.75 17.14
N ALA A 74 -5.86 -2.11 18.09
CA ALA A 74 -6.12 -3.49 18.45
C ALA A 74 -6.74 -4.28 17.30
N PHE A 75 -7.68 -3.68 16.55
CA PHE A 75 -8.26 -4.29 15.34
C PHE A 75 -7.18 -4.66 14.32
N MET A 76 -6.25 -3.73 14.02
CA MET A 76 -5.14 -3.97 13.09
C MET A 76 -4.20 -5.06 13.60
N LEU A 77 -3.81 -5.02 14.88
CA LEU A 77 -2.90 -6.02 15.46
C LEU A 77 -3.53 -7.42 15.46
N ASN A 78 -4.83 -7.52 15.68
CA ASN A 78 -5.55 -8.79 15.59
C ASN A 78 -5.58 -9.33 14.15
N ALA A 79 -5.78 -8.47 13.15
CA ALA A 79 -5.71 -8.87 11.73
C ALA A 79 -4.30 -9.34 11.34
N ILE A 80 -3.27 -8.66 11.83
CA ILE A 80 -1.86 -9.04 11.65
C ILE A 80 -1.57 -10.42 12.24
N GLU A 81 -2.06 -10.69 13.45
CA GLU A 81 -1.85 -11.98 14.09
C GLU A 81 -2.51 -13.12 13.31
N ARG A 82 -3.74 -12.91 12.82
CA ARG A 82 -4.41 -13.90 11.94
C ARG A 82 -3.64 -14.12 10.63
N ALA A 83 -3.16 -13.06 10.00
CA ALA A 83 -2.35 -13.17 8.80
C ALA A 83 -1.03 -13.93 9.04
N ARG A 84 -0.41 -13.73 10.21
CA ARG A 84 0.79 -14.47 10.63
C ARG A 84 0.51 -15.96 10.78
N GLN A 85 -0.61 -16.31 11.38
CA GLN A 85 -1.07 -17.71 11.53
C GLN A 85 -1.38 -18.36 10.17
N ASN A 86 -1.83 -17.57 9.19
CA ASN A 86 -2.06 -18.00 7.81
C ASN A 86 -0.78 -18.06 6.95
N GLY A 87 0.39 -17.81 7.52
CA GLY A 87 1.67 -17.95 6.84
C GLY A 87 2.15 -16.70 6.10
N ALA A 88 1.55 -15.54 6.35
CA ALA A 88 2.03 -14.26 5.81
C ALA A 88 3.43 -13.91 6.36
N VAL A 89 4.28 -13.35 5.50
CA VAL A 89 5.65 -12.97 5.83
C VAL A 89 5.74 -11.47 6.04
N PHE A 90 6.13 -11.05 7.23
CA PHE A 90 6.27 -9.64 7.58
C PHE A 90 7.68 -9.16 7.25
N LEU A 91 7.80 -8.33 6.22
CA LEU A 91 9.06 -7.74 5.76
C LEU A 91 9.50 -6.57 6.64
N THR A 92 8.50 -5.80 7.14
CA THR A 92 8.69 -4.72 8.12
C THR A 92 7.48 -4.66 9.05
N GLY A 93 7.64 -4.06 10.23
CA GLY A 93 6.53 -3.73 11.13
C GLY A 93 5.76 -4.94 11.69
N GLY A 94 4.45 -4.80 11.78
CA GLY A 94 3.54 -5.81 12.35
C GLY A 94 3.47 -5.77 13.86
N TYR A 95 3.74 -4.60 14.50
CA TYR A 95 3.70 -4.43 15.95
C TYR A 95 3.43 -2.98 16.36
N ARG A 96 2.95 -2.81 17.61
CA ARG A 96 2.83 -1.51 18.26
C ARG A 96 4.20 -0.94 18.61
N LEU A 97 4.41 0.35 18.39
CA LEU A 97 5.58 1.08 18.90
C LEU A 97 5.31 1.50 20.37
N THR A 98 6.28 1.23 21.26
CA THR A 98 6.16 1.43 22.72
C THR A 98 7.32 2.24 23.31
N GLY A 99 8.11 2.92 22.48
CA GLY A 99 9.19 3.82 22.92
C GLY A 99 8.65 4.96 23.78
N GLN A 100 9.53 5.67 24.49
CA GLN A 100 9.15 6.80 25.35
C GLN A 100 8.39 7.88 24.55
N GLU A 101 8.79 8.12 23.31
CA GLU A 101 8.17 9.05 22.37
C GLU A 101 6.77 8.60 21.90
N HIS A 102 6.43 7.31 22.06
CA HIS A 102 5.17 6.71 21.64
C HIS A 102 4.18 6.48 22.78
N ARG A 103 4.54 6.89 24.02
CA ARG A 103 3.79 6.55 25.23
C ARG A 103 2.39 7.15 25.25
N ASP A 104 2.24 8.36 24.73
CA ASP A 104 1.01 9.14 24.82
C ASP A 104 0.13 9.03 23.54
N GLY A 105 0.31 7.94 22.76
CA GLY A 105 -0.46 7.70 21.53
C GLY A 105 -0.52 6.23 21.11
N PHE A 106 -1.22 5.99 20.01
CA PHE A 106 -1.49 4.65 19.47
C PHE A 106 -0.65 4.44 18.20
N TYR A 107 0.65 4.22 18.38
CA TYR A 107 1.59 4.16 17.28
C TYR A 107 1.81 2.72 16.78
N MET A 108 1.77 2.56 15.47
CA MET A 108 2.02 1.30 14.80
C MET A 108 3.22 1.43 13.85
N ALA A 109 4.08 0.43 13.85
CA ALA A 109 5.20 0.38 12.91
C ALA A 109 4.70 0.24 11.46
N PRO A 110 5.31 0.94 10.48
CA PRO A 110 4.95 0.80 9.08
C PRO A 110 5.17 -0.63 8.62
N THR A 111 4.11 -1.26 8.12
CA THR A 111 4.02 -2.70 7.93
C THR A 111 3.92 -3.05 6.46
N LEU A 112 4.89 -3.82 5.97
CA LEU A 112 4.91 -4.42 4.64
C LEU A 112 4.86 -5.94 4.78
N ILE A 113 3.92 -6.57 4.07
CA ILE A 113 3.65 -8.00 4.18
C ILE A 113 3.70 -8.64 2.80
N GLU A 114 4.30 -9.81 2.68
CA GLU A 114 4.26 -10.64 1.47
C GLU A 114 3.74 -12.04 1.78
N ASN A 115 3.59 -12.89 0.77
CA ASN A 115 3.05 -14.25 0.89
C ASN A 115 1.64 -14.27 1.51
N VAL A 116 0.80 -13.32 1.13
CA VAL A 116 -0.60 -13.21 1.56
C VAL A 116 -1.50 -13.78 0.47
N ASP A 117 -2.43 -14.66 0.84
CA ASP A 117 -3.50 -15.05 -0.08
C ASP A 117 -4.36 -13.83 -0.41
N PRO A 118 -4.62 -13.53 -1.70
CA PRO A 118 -5.48 -12.42 -2.08
C PRO A 118 -6.89 -12.45 -1.48
N GLN A 119 -7.34 -13.59 -0.97
CA GLN A 119 -8.63 -13.77 -0.29
C GLN A 119 -8.55 -13.61 1.23
N ASP A 120 -7.36 -13.57 1.81
CA ASP A 120 -7.19 -13.34 3.25
C ASP A 120 -7.80 -12.02 3.71
N GLU A 121 -8.25 -12.01 4.96
CA GLU A 121 -8.82 -10.81 5.60
C GLU A 121 -7.92 -9.58 5.47
N ILE A 122 -6.61 -9.75 5.69
CA ILE A 122 -5.64 -8.66 5.62
C ILE A 122 -5.51 -8.05 4.21
N SER A 123 -5.89 -8.81 3.16
CA SER A 123 -5.94 -8.36 1.77
C SER A 123 -7.28 -7.78 1.35
N THR A 124 -8.38 -8.25 1.96
CA THR A 124 -9.76 -7.98 1.53
C THR A 124 -10.53 -7.03 2.44
N THR A 125 -9.99 -6.73 3.63
CA THR A 125 -10.60 -5.81 4.60
C THR A 125 -9.82 -4.49 4.65
N GLU A 126 -10.52 -3.37 4.63
CA GLU A 126 -9.90 -2.06 4.84
C GLU A 126 -9.49 -1.91 6.31
N LEU A 127 -8.19 -2.02 6.58
CA LEU A 127 -7.66 -1.91 7.94
C LEU A 127 -7.47 -0.46 8.40
N PHE A 128 -7.45 0.49 7.49
CA PHE A 128 -7.33 1.94 7.74
C PHE A 128 -6.13 2.28 8.64
N GLY A 129 -4.96 1.77 8.27
CA GLY A 129 -3.73 1.88 9.02
C GLY A 129 -2.46 1.71 8.16
N PRO A 130 -1.26 1.83 8.75
CA PRO A 130 0.01 1.79 8.02
C PRO A 130 0.41 0.36 7.65
N ILE A 131 -0.46 -0.34 6.91
CA ILE A 131 -0.32 -1.74 6.50
C ILE A 131 -0.53 -1.85 5.01
N THR A 132 0.39 -2.51 4.31
CA THR A 132 0.26 -2.80 2.88
C THR A 132 0.79 -4.19 2.53
N CYS A 133 0.11 -4.86 1.60
CA CYS A 133 0.48 -6.18 1.11
C CYS A 133 1.20 -6.08 -0.24
N LEU A 134 2.28 -6.84 -0.41
CA LEU A 134 3.09 -6.90 -1.61
C LEU A 134 2.81 -8.21 -2.36
N TYR A 135 2.41 -8.09 -3.62
CA TYR A 135 2.07 -9.22 -4.48
C TYR A 135 3.01 -9.30 -5.68
N LYS A 136 3.45 -10.51 -5.97
CA LYS A 136 4.22 -10.87 -7.16
C LYS A 136 3.29 -11.41 -8.22
N VAL A 137 3.37 -10.89 -9.44
CA VAL A 137 2.55 -11.32 -10.57
C VAL A 137 3.40 -11.48 -11.82
N LYS A 138 2.95 -12.35 -12.71
CA LYS A 138 3.69 -12.70 -13.91
C LYS A 138 3.67 -11.60 -14.98
N ASP A 139 2.49 -11.02 -15.21
CA ASP A 139 2.28 -10.11 -16.32
C ASP A 139 1.13 -9.10 -16.04
N PHE A 140 0.82 -8.31 -17.06
CA PHE A 140 -0.22 -7.29 -16.99
C PHE A 140 -1.63 -7.87 -16.76
N ALA A 141 -1.94 -9.03 -17.33
CA ALA A 141 -3.25 -9.66 -17.20
C ALA A 141 -3.48 -10.14 -15.76
N ASP A 142 -2.49 -10.82 -15.18
CA ASP A 142 -2.51 -11.25 -13.79
C ASP A 142 -2.60 -10.06 -12.83
N ALA A 143 -1.82 -9.00 -13.12
CA ALA A 143 -1.83 -7.80 -12.30
C ALA A 143 -3.20 -7.10 -12.31
N LEU A 144 -3.81 -6.99 -13.48
CA LEU A 144 -5.14 -6.39 -13.64
C LEU A 144 -6.23 -7.24 -12.99
N ALA A 145 -6.16 -8.57 -13.16
CA ALA A 145 -7.08 -9.50 -12.52
C ALA A 145 -7.01 -9.38 -11.00
N LEU A 146 -5.80 -9.35 -10.46
CA LEU A 146 -5.60 -9.15 -9.02
C LEU A 146 -6.09 -7.77 -8.56
N ALA A 147 -5.83 -6.70 -9.32
CA ALA A 147 -6.30 -5.35 -8.98
C ALA A 147 -7.83 -5.29 -8.88
N ASN A 148 -8.52 -5.96 -9.81
CA ASN A 148 -9.99 -6.01 -9.86
C ASN A 148 -10.60 -7.04 -8.88
N ASN A 149 -9.80 -7.93 -8.30
CA ASN A 149 -10.26 -8.90 -7.32
C ASN A 149 -10.40 -8.23 -5.94
N SER A 150 -11.37 -7.35 -5.81
CA SER A 150 -11.67 -6.59 -4.59
C SER A 150 -13.14 -6.18 -4.58
N ARG A 151 -13.73 -6.14 -3.39
CA ARG A 151 -15.07 -5.55 -3.19
C ARG A 151 -15.06 -4.02 -3.13
N TYR A 152 -13.87 -3.41 -3.08
CA TYR A 152 -13.68 -1.97 -3.11
C TYR A 152 -13.30 -1.52 -4.53
N GLY A 153 -13.49 -0.25 -4.83
CA GLY A 153 -13.20 0.30 -6.15
C GLY A 153 -13.08 1.82 -6.14
N LEU A 154 -12.48 2.41 -5.09
CA LEU A 154 -12.32 3.86 -5.04
C LEU A 154 -11.20 4.33 -5.96
N THR A 155 -9.99 3.79 -5.79
CA THR A 155 -8.82 4.25 -6.53
C THR A 155 -7.86 3.10 -6.85
N ALA A 156 -7.23 3.16 -8.01
CA ALA A 156 -6.13 2.30 -8.38
C ALA A 156 -5.09 3.06 -9.21
N CYS A 157 -3.83 2.63 -9.12
CA CYS A 157 -2.74 3.27 -9.85
C CYS A 157 -1.90 2.26 -10.62
N ILE A 158 -1.44 2.68 -11.81
CA ILE A 158 -0.41 1.98 -12.58
C ILE A 158 0.84 2.84 -12.72
N HIS A 159 2.01 2.20 -12.60
CA HIS A 159 3.30 2.79 -12.93
C HIS A 159 3.90 2.05 -14.13
N THR A 160 4.04 2.74 -15.24
CA THR A 160 4.55 2.21 -16.51
C THR A 160 5.01 3.36 -17.43
N ARG A 161 5.95 3.08 -18.32
CA ARG A 161 6.33 3.98 -19.43
C ARG A 161 5.58 3.67 -20.72
N SER A 162 4.82 2.57 -20.75
CA SER A 162 4.04 2.15 -21.91
C SER A 162 2.68 2.87 -21.95
N LEU A 163 2.47 3.73 -22.92
CA LEU A 163 1.18 4.36 -23.17
C LEU A 163 0.07 3.33 -23.39
N GLN A 164 0.37 2.22 -24.07
CA GLN A 164 -0.59 1.14 -24.31
C GLN A 164 -1.07 0.51 -23.00
N ARG A 165 -0.14 0.19 -22.08
CA ARG A 165 -0.49 -0.36 -20.75
C ARG A 165 -1.29 0.64 -19.92
N ALA A 166 -0.92 1.92 -19.95
CA ALA A 166 -1.65 2.97 -19.27
C ALA A 166 -3.11 3.06 -19.75
N ILE A 167 -3.31 3.10 -21.07
CA ILE A 167 -4.66 3.13 -21.68
C ILE A 167 -5.45 1.86 -21.34
N GLN A 168 -4.84 0.68 -21.48
CA GLN A 168 -5.50 -0.58 -21.14
C GLN A 168 -5.91 -0.66 -19.67
N PHE A 169 -5.06 -0.16 -18.77
CA PHE A 169 -5.35 -0.10 -17.36
C PHE A 169 -6.56 0.80 -17.08
N THR A 170 -6.54 2.05 -17.55
CA THR A 170 -7.62 3.00 -17.30
C THR A 170 -8.98 2.55 -17.88
N GLN A 171 -8.97 1.75 -18.95
CA GLN A 171 -10.19 1.20 -19.55
C GLN A 171 -10.72 -0.06 -18.84
N LYS A 172 -9.85 -0.82 -18.16
CA LYS A 172 -10.21 -2.16 -17.65
C LYS A 172 -10.19 -2.28 -16.14
N VAL A 173 -9.55 -1.36 -15.42
CA VAL A 173 -9.58 -1.38 -13.97
C VAL A 173 -10.96 -0.96 -13.45
N GLN A 174 -11.47 -1.71 -12.49
CA GLN A 174 -12.80 -1.48 -11.89
C GLN A 174 -12.67 -0.55 -10.68
N THR A 175 -12.49 0.75 -10.96
CA THR A 175 -12.29 1.77 -9.92
C THR A 175 -12.86 3.11 -10.38
N GLY A 176 -13.29 3.93 -9.42
CA GLY A 176 -13.77 5.29 -9.67
C GLY A 176 -12.66 6.26 -10.11
N VAL A 177 -11.43 6.03 -9.64
CA VAL A 177 -10.27 6.87 -10.01
C VAL A 177 -9.12 5.97 -10.46
N ALA A 178 -8.75 6.07 -11.73
CA ALA A 178 -7.59 5.39 -12.30
C ALA A 178 -6.44 6.39 -12.48
N VAL A 179 -5.32 6.15 -11.79
CA VAL A 179 -4.16 7.04 -11.77
C VAL A 179 -3.00 6.42 -12.56
N VAL A 180 -2.24 7.24 -13.28
CA VAL A 180 -1.04 6.80 -14.00
C VAL A 180 0.18 7.57 -13.49
N ASN A 181 1.20 6.83 -13.06
CA ASN A 181 2.51 7.35 -12.63
C ASN A 181 2.46 8.38 -11.48
N ALA A 182 1.48 8.26 -10.57
CA ALA A 182 1.35 9.10 -9.38
C ALA A 182 0.82 8.27 -8.19
N GLY A 183 0.60 8.89 -7.04
CA GLY A 183 0.04 8.22 -5.86
C GLY A 183 -1.47 8.02 -5.95
N THR A 184 -1.99 7.01 -5.26
CA THR A 184 -3.43 6.70 -5.24
C THR A 184 -4.29 7.81 -4.61
N TYR A 185 -3.70 8.67 -3.80
CA TYR A 185 -4.36 9.79 -3.11
C TYR A 185 -4.31 11.12 -3.88
N VAL A 186 -3.66 11.16 -5.03
CA VAL A 186 -3.57 12.37 -5.84
C VAL A 186 -4.92 12.59 -6.52
N SER A 187 -5.68 13.54 -5.97
CA SER A 187 -6.83 14.14 -6.62
C SER A 187 -6.55 15.62 -6.78
N GLU A 188 -6.07 16.03 -7.94
CA GLU A 188 -6.07 17.46 -8.25
C GLU A 188 -7.50 17.89 -8.62
N PRO A 189 -7.95 19.10 -8.19
CA PRO A 189 -9.28 19.60 -8.51
C PRO A 189 -9.56 19.74 -10.01
N THR A 190 -8.50 19.70 -10.82
CA THR A 190 -8.53 19.79 -12.28
C THR A 190 -8.50 18.43 -12.97
N CYS A 191 -8.25 17.33 -12.27
CA CYS A 191 -8.41 16.01 -12.84
C CYS A 191 -9.90 15.72 -13.04
N HIS A 192 -10.35 15.71 -14.27
CA HIS A 192 -11.69 15.25 -14.61
C HIS A 192 -11.78 13.78 -14.20
N LEU A 193 -12.64 13.51 -13.21
CA LEU A 193 -13.10 12.16 -12.90
C LEU A 193 -13.79 11.64 -14.18
N VAL A 194 -13.15 10.72 -14.87
CA VAL A 194 -13.83 9.94 -15.90
C VAL A 194 -14.66 8.90 -15.14
N VAL A 195 -15.93 9.18 -15.00
CA VAL A 195 -16.94 8.28 -14.46
C VAL A 195 -17.27 7.23 -15.51
#